data_ee8be1b06c1bcfd6f9a1a0e61d34f1b1
#
_entry.id   ee8be1b06c1bcfd6f9a1a0e61d34f1b1
#
_cell.length_a   1.000
_cell.length_b   1.000
_cell.length_c   1.000
_cell.angle_alpha   90.00
_cell.angle_beta   90.00
_cell.angle_gamma   90.00
#
_symmetry.space_group_name_H-M   'P 1'
#
loop_
_entity.id
_entity.type
_entity.pdbx_description
1 polymer ?
#
loop_
_entity_poly.entity_id
_entity_poly.type
_entity_poly.pdbx_seq_one_letter_code
_entity_poly.pdbx_strand_id
1 'polypeptide(L)'
;MNQKLLFSSALLVGIAGTQQALAQKKKSRIKETQRRFILADDLGFGDLSCYGQEKFETPNIDKLAQEGMRFTQCYSGTTVSAPSRSCLLTGTHSGHTAIRGNVELDPEGQFPLPADAQTIFHDFQNAGYKTGAFGKWGLGFIGSTGDPKKQGIDEFYGYNCQLLAHSYYPDHLWDNDKRVELKDNTLDVQYGKGTYSQDLIHSKALDFLDRMGKSGESFCMWYPTIIPHAELIVPEDSIIKKFRGKYPEKPFHGTEPGNPAFRKGGYCSQFYPHATFAAMVYRLDVYVGQIVTEIERDGGL
;
A
#
# COMPACT_ATOMS: atom_id res chain seq x y z
N MET A 1 23.41 28.08 -67.65
CA MET A 1 22.14 28.31 -67.00
C MET A 1 21.85 27.08 -66.09
N ASN A 2 21.76 27.29 -64.80
CA ASN A 2 21.24 26.37 -63.80
C ASN A 2 22.07 25.18 -63.26
N GLN A 3 23.27 25.42 -62.79
CA GLN A 3 23.93 24.52 -61.81
C GLN A 3 23.76 24.95 -60.34
N LYS A 4 23.13 26.10 -60.04
CA LYS A 4 22.95 26.63 -58.68
C LYS A 4 21.66 26.18 -57.96
N LEU A 5 20.73 25.54 -58.64
CA LEU A 5 19.43 25.14 -58.07
C LEU A 5 19.44 23.68 -57.55
N LEU A 6 20.39 22.84 -57.96
CA LEU A 6 20.48 21.44 -57.53
C LEU A 6 21.19 21.26 -56.18
N PHE A 7 22.01 22.22 -55.73
CA PHE A 7 22.71 22.15 -54.44
C PHE A 7 21.87 22.57 -53.26
N SER A 8 20.86 23.41 -53.47
CA SER A 8 20.01 23.88 -52.30
C SER A 8 18.96 22.86 -51.90
N SER A 9 18.44 22.02 -52.79
CA SER A 9 17.43 21.00 -52.46
C SER A 9 18.03 19.76 -51.78
N ALA A 10 19.26 19.39 -52.11
CA ALA A 10 19.93 18.27 -51.45
C ALA A 10 20.35 18.61 -50.00
N LEU A 11 20.72 19.87 -49.73
CA LEU A 11 21.10 20.33 -48.41
C LEU A 11 19.88 20.43 -47.46
N LEU A 12 18.72 20.88 -47.96
CA LEU A 12 17.47 20.96 -47.20
C LEU A 12 16.91 19.56 -46.82
N VAL A 13 17.02 18.55 -47.70
CA VAL A 13 16.63 17.18 -47.40
C VAL A 13 17.57 16.55 -46.38
N GLY A 14 18.86 16.81 -46.45
CA GLY A 14 19.85 16.34 -45.48
C GLY A 14 19.63 16.92 -44.07
N ILE A 15 19.29 18.21 -43.94
CA ILE A 15 19.01 18.84 -42.66
C ILE A 15 17.69 18.38 -42.07
N ALA A 16 16.64 18.19 -42.88
CA ALA A 16 15.36 17.67 -42.43
C ALA A 16 15.47 16.17 -41.96
N GLY A 17 16.24 15.37 -42.70
CA GLY A 17 16.51 13.96 -42.31
C GLY A 17 17.33 13.85 -41.00
N THR A 18 18.31 14.70 -40.82
CA THR A 18 19.13 14.73 -39.60
C THR A 18 18.34 15.27 -38.38
N GLN A 19 17.46 16.24 -38.56
CA GLN A 19 16.58 16.73 -37.48
C GLN A 19 15.54 15.67 -37.09
N GLN A 20 14.94 14.96 -38.04
CA GLN A 20 14.03 13.85 -37.74
C GLN A 20 14.76 12.68 -37.07
N ALA A 21 15.96 12.32 -37.52
CA ALA A 21 16.77 11.30 -36.88
C ALA A 21 17.25 11.70 -35.47
N LEU A 22 17.56 12.99 -35.25
CA LEU A 22 17.89 13.52 -33.94
C LEU A 22 16.66 13.63 -33.03
N ALA A 23 15.48 13.97 -33.59
CA ALA A 23 14.21 13.97 -32.84
C ALA A 23 13.77 12.55 -32.47
N GLN A 24 13.97 11.57 -33.36
CA GLN A 24 13.72 10.15 -33.04
C GLN A 24 14.74 9.59 -32.05
N LYS A 25 16.02 9.98 -32.11
CA LYS A 25 17.02 9.58 -31.11
C LYS A 25 16.78 10.23 -29.73
N LYS A 26 16.18 11.41 -29.65
CA LYS A 26 15.75 12.03 -28.37
C LYS A 26 14.48 11.41 -27.79
N LYS A 27 13.73 10.62 -28.55
CA LYS A 27 12.66 9.74 -28.04
C LYS A 27 13.17 8.40 -27.50
N SER A 28 14.49 8.18 -27.40
CA SER A 28 15.04 7.03 -26.73
C SER A 28 14.86 7.17 -25.21
N ARG A 29 13.71 6.68 -24.76
CA ARG A 29 13.50 6.00 -23.51
C ARG A 29 14.19 6.63 -22.28
N ILE A 30 13.54 7.63 -21.71
CA ILE A 30 13.48 7.65 -20.27
C ILE A 30 12.78 6.31 -19.94
N LYS A 31 13.52 5.35 -19.41
CA LYS A 31 12.92 4.10 -18.90
C LYS A 31 11.96 4.56 -17.81
N GLU A 32 10.66 4.47 -18.08
CA GLU A 32 9.63 4.89 -17.13
C GLU A 32 9.85 4.06 -15.87
N THR A 33 10.15 4.76 -14.77
CA THR A 33 10.49 4.10 -13.51
C THR A 33 9.21 3.66 -12.82
N GLN A 34 9.13 2.38 -12.49
CA GLN A 34 8.04 1.82 -11.69
C GLN A 34 7.97 2.48 -10.31
N ARG A 35 6.77 2.66 -9.76
CA ARG A 35 6.56 3.28 -8.45
C ARG A 35 5.84 2.30 -7.53
N ARG A 36 6.35 2.16 -6.31
CA ARG A 36 5.74 1.35 -5.26
C ARG A 36 5.78 2.13 -3.97
N PHE A 37 4.61 2.32 -3.37
CA PHE A 37 4.44 2.98 -2.10
C PHE A 37 3.96 1.95 -1.08
N ILE A 38 4.76 1.66 -0.07
CA ILE A 38 4.38 0.82 1.06
C ILE A 38 4.07 1.76 2.22
N LEU A 39 2.84 1.74 2.69
CA LEU A 39 2.37 2.55 3.81
C LEU A 39 2.00 1.61 4.96
N ALA A 40 2.76 1.64 6.04
CA ALA A 40 2.41 0.95 7.28
C ALA A 40 1.45 1.80 8.12
N ASP A 41 0.49 1.16 8.78
CA ASP A 41 -0.50 1.82 9.63
C ASP A 41 -0.04 1.75 11.09
N ASP A 42 0.09 2.91 11.74
CA ASP A 42 0.55 3.07 13.13
C ASP A 42 1.97 2.50 13.42
N LEU A 43 2.85 2.49 12.43
CA LEU A 43 4.26 2.16 12.62
C LEU A 43 5.02 3.40 13.07
N GLY A 44 5.58 3.36 14.27
CA GLY A 44 6.34 4.46 14.83
C GLY A 44 7.79 4.53 14.33
N PHE A 45 8.40 5.70 14.44
CA PHE A 45 9.80 5.92 14.08
C PHE A 45 10.75 4.94 14.81
N GLY A 46 10.49 4.66 16.10
CA GLY A 46 11.28 3.75 16.94
C GLY A 46 10.97 2.27 16.78
N ASP A 47 10.17 1.84 15.79
CA ASP A 47 9.74 0.45 15.65
C ASP A 47 10.58 -0.35 14.63
N LEU A 48 11.52 0.32 13.94
CA LEU A 48 12.40 -0.30 12.95
C LEU A 48 13.87 -0.28 13.40
N SER A 49 14.60 -1.37 13.15
CA SER A 49 16.02 -1.47 13.54
C SER A 49 16.89 -0.45 12.83
N CYS A 50 16.62 -0.06 11.58
CA CYS A 50 17.33 1.02 10.90
C CYS A 50 17.15 2.41 11.55
N TYR A 51 16.18 2.57 12.45
CA TYR A 51 15.97 3.77 13.26
C TYR A 51 16.36 3.60 14.73
N GLY A 52 17.01 2.48 15.09
CA GLY A 52 17.61 2.26 16.41
C GLY A 52 16.77 1.41 17.36
N GLN A 53 15.72 0.74 16.90
CA GLN A 53 15.03 -0.27 17.66
C GLN A 53 15.93 -1.50 17.84
N GLU A 54 16.02 -2.05 19.09
CA GLU A 54 16.97 -3.13 19.45
C GLU A 54 16.28 -4.43 19.92
N LYS A 55 14.92 -4.46 19.98
CA LYS A 55 14.18 -5.59 20.52
C LYS A 55 14.00 -6.73 19.53
N PHE A 56 13.98 -6.40 18.24
CA PHE A 56 13.88 -7.34 17.12
C PHE A 56 14.49 -6.69 15.87
N GLU A 57 14.73 -7.50 14.84
CA GLU A 57 15.36 -7.04 13.59
C GLU A 57 14.35 -6.90 12.47
N THR A 58 14.61 -5.95 11.55
CA THR A 58 13.85 -5.72 10.31
C THR A 58 14.79 -5.72 9.10
N PRO A 59 15.45 -6.87 8.80
CA PRO A 59 16.61 -6.91 7.91
C PRO A 59 16.32 -6.49 6.47
N ASN A 60 15.11 -6.72 5.95
CA ASN A 60 14.75 -6.33 4.59
C ASN A 60 14.52 -4.82 4.48
N ILE A 61 13.85 -4.22 5.46
CA ILE A 61 13.66 -2.78 5.55
C ILE A 61 15.01 -2.08 5.82
N ASP A 62 15.84 -2.66 6.66
CA ASP A 62 17.20 -2.14 6.94
C ASP A 62 18.07 -2.15 5.69
N LYS A 63 17.97 -3.19 4.85
CA LYS A 63 18.65 -3.25 3.55
C LYS A 63 18.20 -2.10 2.65
N LEU A 64 16.89 -1.85 2.53
CA LEU A 64 16.37 -0.70 1.77
C LEU A 64 16.90 0.64 2.31
N ALA A 65 16.99 0.78 3.63
CA ALA A 65 17.52 1.99 4.25
C ALA A 65 19.02 2.18 3.99
N GLN A 66 19.80 1.10 3.85
CA GLN A 66 21.22 1.12 3.54
C GLN A 66 21.48 1.42 2.06
N GLU A 67 20.68 0.86 1.17
CA GLU A 67 20.85 0.99 -0.29
C GLU A 67 20.17 2.26 -0.85
N GLY A 68 19.25 2.86 -0.09
CA GLY A 68 18.48 4.02 -0.49
C GLY A 68 18.73 5.25 0.38
N MET A 69 17.62 5.96 0.67
CA MET A 69 17.65 7.18 1.49
C MET A 69 16.79 6.99 2.74
N ARG A 70 17.36 7.22 3.90
CA ARG A 70 16.68 7.21 5.19
C ARG A 70 16.36 8.63 5.64
N PHE A 71 15.06 8.93 5.77
CA PHE A 71 14.58 10.23 6.23
C PHE A 71 14.52 10.26 7.76
N THR A 72 15.18 11.24 8.38
CA THR A 72 15.17 11.45 9.84
C THR A 72 14.09 12.43 10.29
N GLN A 73 13.50 13.17 9.35
CA GLN A 73 12.45 14.16 9.57
C GLN A 73 11.37 14.01 8.49
N CYS A 74 10.54 12.96 8.60
CA CYS A 74 9.42 12.70 7.70
C CYS A 74 8.16 12.42 8.54
N TYR A 75 7.14 13.24 8.37
CA TYR A 75 5.94 13.22 9.20
C TYR A 75 4.71 12.94 8.35
N SER A 76 3.75 12.21 8.91
CA SER A 76 2.43 12.06 8.30
C SER A 76 1.66 13.38 8.35
N GLY A 77 0.71 13.55 7.44
CA GLY A 77 -0.08 14.78 7.35
C GLY A 77 -0.96 15.06 8.57
N THR A 78 -1.38 14.02 9.27
CA THR A 78 -2.12 14.10 10.54
C THR A 78 -1.96 12.82 11.37
N THR A 79 -2.51 12.82 12.59
CA THR A 79 -2.41 11.72 13.56
C THR A 79 -3.38 10.56 13.32
N VAL A 80 -4.51 10.77 12.60
CA VAL A 80 -5.49 9.72 12.32
C VAL A 80 -5.49 9.32 10.85
N SER A 81 -5.87 8.06 10.60
CA SER A 81 -5.61 7.35 9.35
C SER A 81 -6.28 7.99 8.12
N ALA A 82 -7.60 8.23 8.12
CA ALA A 82 -8.30 8.72 6.92
C ALA A 82 -7.82 10.11 6.47
N PRO A 83 -7.70 11.13 7.33
CA PRO A 83 -7.16 12.42 6.92
C PRO A 83 -5.68 12.35 6.54
N SER A 84 -4.86 11.48 7.17
CA SER A 84 -3.47 11.27 6.78
C SER A 84 -3.36 10.71 5.36
N ARG A 85 -4.17 9.70 5.02
CA ARG A 85 -4.26 9.14 3.66
C ARG A 85 -4.76 10.18 2.65
N SER A 86 -5.76 10.98 3.04
CA SER A 86 -6.25 12.08 2.20
C SER A 86 -5.15 13.08 1.89
N CYS A 87 -4.41 13.56 2.90
CA CYS A 87 -3.27 14.44 2.71
C CYS A 87 -2.21 13.85 1.79
N LEU A 88 -1.84 12.57 2.01
CA LEU A 88 -0.82 11.87 1.23
C LEU A 88 -1.21 11.76 -0.24
N LEU A 89 -2.45 11.33 -0.52
CA LEU A 89 -2.88 11.02 -1.88
C LEU A 89 -3.26 12.26 -2.69
N THR A 90 -3.75 13.33 -2.02
CA THR A 90 -4.14 14.58 -2.71
C THR A 90 -3.07 15.66 -2.68
N GLY A 91 -1.98 15.47 -1.92
CA GLY A 91 -0.97 16.52 -1.71
C GLY A 91 -1.50 17.72 -0.92
N THR A 92 -2.65 17.59 -0.26
CA THR A 92 -3.33 18.69 0.41
C THR A 92 -2.95 18.73 1.89
N HIS A 93 -2.56 19.89 2.41
CA HIS A 93 -2.27 20.07 3.82
C HIS A 93 -3.50 19.78 4.69
N SER A 94 -3.30 19.26 5.91
CA SER A 94 -4.37 18.86 6.84
C SER A 94 -5.40 19.95 7.15
N GLY A 95 -4.99 21.23 7.05
CA GLY A 95 -5.89 22.39 7.16
C GLY A 95 -6.86 22.54 5.99
N HIS A 96 -6.60 21.93 4.85
CA HIS A 96 -7.35 22.08 3.59
C HIS A 96 -7.92 20.78 3.04
N THR A 97 -7.51 19.64 3.59
CA THR A 97 -8.04 18.34 3.14
C THR A 97 -9.55 18.22 3.40
N ALA A 98 -10.26 17.57 2.48
CA ALA A 98 -11.71 17.34 2.60
C ALA A 98 -12.05 16.37 3.76
N ILE A 99 -11.15 15.40 4.03
CA ILE A 99 -11.34 14.43 5.10
C ILE A 99 -10.61 14.89 6.35
N ARG A 100 -11.36 15.12 7.43
CA ARG A 100 -10.87 15.74 8.68
C ARG A 100 -10.81 14.78 9.87
N GLY A 101 -11.31 13.55 9.71
CA GLY A 101 -11.35 12.54 10.75
C GLY A 101 -11.75 11.18 10.19
N ASN A 102 -11.69 10.15 11.04
CA ASN A 102 -12.22 8.84 10.73
C ASN A 102 -13.74 8.89 10.94
N VAL A 103 -14.50 9.16 9.89
CA VAL A 103 -15.96 9.20 9.91
C VAL A 103 -16.50 7.97 9.18
N GLU A 104 -17.07 7.06 9.94
CA GLU A 104 -17.67 5.84 9.42
C GLU A 104 -19.08 6.12 8.91
N LEU A 105 -19.51 5.36 7.91
CA LEU A 105 -20.83 5.41 7.31
C LEU A 105 -21.43 4.00 7.27
N ASP A 106 -22.67 3.87 7.73
CA ASP A 106 -23.43 2.61 7.70
C ASP A 106 -23.77 2.17 6.27
N PRO A 107 -23.87 0.85 6.00
CA PRO A 107 -23.57 -0.29 6.89
C PRO A 107 -22.07 -0.61 6.93
N GLU A 108 -21.30 -0.22 5.92
CA GLU A 108 -19.86 -0.38 5.77
C GLU A 108 -19.33 0.69 4.82
N GLY A 109 -18.73 1.72 5.36
CA GLY A 109 -18.21 2.80 4.54
C GLY A 109 -17.32 3.75 5.34
N GLN A 110 -16.75 4.68 4.61
CA GLN A 110 -15.95 5.76 5.15
C GLN A 110 -16.36 7.06 4.46
N PHE A 111 -16.30 8.19 5.16
CA PHE A 111 -16.56 9.49 4.55
C PHE A 111 -15.70 9.65 3.29
N PRO A 112 -16.32 9.84 2.11
CA PRO A 112 -15.62 9.73 0.84
C PRO A 112 -14.85 11.00 0.47
N LEU A 113 -13.78 10.84 -0.32
CA LEU A 113 -13.20 11.94 -1.07
C LEU A 113 -14.26 12.58 -2.00
N PRO A 114 -14.20 13.91 -2.21
CA PRO A 114 -15.05 14.59 -3.20
C PRO A 114 -14.84 14.04 -4.62
N ALA A 115 -15.85 14.18 -5.47
CA ALA A 115 -15.80 13.68 -6.84
C ALA A 115 -14.75 14.40 -7.71
N ASP A 116 -14.40 15.62 -7.36
CA ASP A 116 -13.40 16.46 -8.03
C ASP A 116 -12.01 16.37 -7.40
N ALA A 117 -11.83 15.50 -6.39
CA ALA A 117 -10.53 15.31 -5.78
C ALA A 117 -9.52 14.75 -6.80
N GLN A 118 -8.37 15.41 -6.88
CA GLN A 118 -7.24 14.90 -7.65
C GLN A 118 -6.31 14.14 -6.72
N THR A 119 -6.12 12.86 -7.02
CA THR A 119 -5.15 12.01 -6.32
C THR A 119 -3.92 11.80 -7.18
N ILE A 120 -2.80 11.47 -6.56
CA ILE A 120 -1.56 11.09 -7.26
C ILE A 120 -1.80 9.96 -8.28
N PHE A 121 -2.81 9.11 -8.08
CA PHE A 121 -3.12 8.01 -9.00
C PHE A 121 -3.75 8.51 -10.30
N HIS A 122 -4.54 9.58 -10.29
CA HIS A 122 -4.99 10.22 -11.52
C HIS A 122 -3.80 10.73 -12.34
N ASP A 123 -2.77 11.29 -11.69
CA ASP A 123 -1.57 11.75 -12.38
C ASP A 123 -0.79 10.57 -12.98
N PHE A 124 -0.68 9.43 -12.27
CA PHE A 124 -0.08 8.23 -12.81
C PHE A 124 -0.86 7.66 -14.00
N GLN A 125 -2.19 7.57 -13.93
CA GLN A 125 -3.01 7.14 -15.05
C GLN A 125 -2.87 8.07 -16.26
N ASN A 126 -2.90 9.39 -16.05
CA ASN A 126 -2.69 10.39 -17.10
C ASN A 126 -1.30 10.27 -17.76
N ALA A 127 -0.30 9.80 -17.00
CA ALA A 127 1.03 9.50 -17.50
C ALA A 127 1.15 8.09 -18.16
N GLY A 128 0.06 7.32 -18.25
CA GLY A 128 0.02 6.01 -18.88
C GLY A 128 0.40 4.83 -17.98
N TYR A 129 0.47 5.05 -16.67
CA TYR A 129 0.74 3.97 -15.71
C TYR A 129 -0.51 3.16 -15.40
N LYS A 130 -0.35 1.86 -15.18
CA LYS A 130 -1.31 1.01 -14.48
C LYS A 130 -1.23 1.27 -12.99
N THR A 131 -2.38 1.35 -12.31
CA THR A 131 -2.42 1.64 -10.88
C THR A 131 -3.07 0.50 -10.11
N GLY A 132 -2.40 0.05 -9.04
CA GLY A 132 -2.91 -0.99 -8.15
C GLY A 132 -2.86 -0.55 -6.69
N ALA A 133 -3.90 -0.89 -5.91
CA ALA A 133 -3.93 -0.63 -4.47
C ALA A 133 -4.31 -1.90 -3.71
N PHE A 134 -3.47 -2.32 -2.76
CA PHE A 134 -3.59 -3.58 -2.02
C PHE A 134 -3.49 -3.32 -0.51
N GLY A 135 -4.63 -3.28 0.18
CA GLY A 135 -4.70 -3.00 1.61
C GLY A 135 -5.88 -2.14 2.03
N LYS A 136 -5.65 -1.23 2.98
CA LYS A 136 -6.67 -0.36 3.56
C LYS A 136 -6.86 0.91 2.74
N TRP A 137 -8.06 1.10 2.17
CA TRP A 137 -8.40 2.32 1.45
C TRP A 137 -8.74 3.48 2.40
N GLY A 138 -9.91 3.44 3.02
CA GLY A 138 -10.31 4.38 4.07
C GLY A 138 -10.64 5.79 3.62
N LEU A 139 -10.94 6.01 2.34
CA LEU A 139 -11.26 7.32 1.75
C LEU A 139 -12.58 7.32 0.95
N GLY A 140 -13.43 6.37 1.26
CA GLY A 140 -14.72 6.14 0.63
C GLY A 140 -15.09 4.66 0.68
N PHE A 141 -16.03 4.27 -0.15
CA PHE A 141 -16.49 2.89 -0.30
C PHE A 141 -16.97 2.66 -1.73
N ILE A 142 -17.21 1.41 -2.09
CA ILE A 142 -17.61 1.02 -3.45
C ILE A 142 -18.91 1.74 -3.84
N GLY A 143 -18.87 2.42 -4.98
CA GLY A 143 -19.98 3.23 -5.50
C GLY A 143 -20.03 4.69 -5.03
N SER A 144 -19.34 5.04 -3.93
CA SER A 144 -19.23 6.44 -3.47
C SER A 144 -18.39 7.31 -4.40
N THR A 145 -18.30 8.61 -4.14
CA THR A 145 -17.36 9.50 -4.84
C THR A 145 -15.92 9.12 -4.57
N GLY A 146 -15.62 8.61 -3.36
CA GLY A 146 -14.30 8.13 -2.95
C GLY A 146 -14.00 6.67 -3.27
N ASP A 147 -14.79 6.01 -4.13
CA ASP A 147 -14.50 4.66 -4.64
C ASP A 147 -13.08 4.59 -5.23
N PRO A 148 -12.24 3.61 -4.87
CA PRO A 148 -10.89 3.48 -5.40
C PRO A 148 -10.81 3.65 -6.91
N LYS A 149 -11.73 3.04 -7.68
CA LYS A 149 -11.77 3.17 -9.14
C LYS A 149 -12.00 4.61 -9.61
N LYS A 150 -12.82 5.37 -8.89
CA LYS A 150 -13.08 6.78 -9.21
C LYS A 150 -11.94 7.69 -8.79
N GLN A 151 -11.06 7.19 -7.94
CA GLN A 151 -9.90 7.90 -7.41
C GLN A 151 -8.58 7.48 -8.09
N GLY A 152 -8.67 6.93 -9.30
CA GLY A 152 -7.52 6.64 -10.14
C GLY A 152 -6.85 5.28 -9.89
N ILE A 153 -7.55 4.30 -9.29
CA ILE A 153 -7.05 2.94 -9.08
C ILE A 153 -7.68 2.00 -10.10
N ASP A 154 -6.86 1.32 -10.93
CA ASP A 154 -7.32 0.34 -11.90
C ASP A 154 -7.67 -1.00 -11.24
N GLU A 155 -6.89 -1.39 -10.22
CA GLU A 155 -7.07 -2.66 -9.51
C GLU A 155 -6.97 -2.46 -8.00
N PHE A 156 -8.00 -2.86 -7.25
CA PHE A 156 -8.08 -2.75 -5.80
C PHE A 156 -8.36 -4.11 -5.17
N TYR A 157 -7.61 -4.44 -4.11
CA TYR A 157 -7.93 -5.56 -3.23
C TYR A 157 -7.66 -5.22 -1.77
N GLY A 158 -8.68 -5.29 -0.91
CA GLY A 158 -8.49 -4.99 0.50
C GLY A 158 -9.74 -4.51 1.23
N TYR A 159 -9.55 -3.57 2.15
CA TYR A 159 -10.59 -3.02 3.02
C TYR A 159 -11.08 -1.66 2.51
N ASN A 160 -12.39 -1.50 2.43
CA ASN A 160 -13.01 -0.20 2.11
C ASN A 160 -12.81 0.83 3.21
N CYS A 161 -13.12 0.46 4.46
CA CYS A 161 -13.27 1.39 5.57
C CYS A 161 -12.29 1.10 6.71
N GLN A 162 -12.25 2.03 7.67
CA GLN A 162 -11.40 1.92 8.85
C GLN A 162 -11.87 0.79 9.77
N LEU A 163 -13.18 0.68 10.00
CA LEU A 163 -13.75 -0.28 10.95
C LEU A 163 -13.45 -1.74 10.55
N LEU A 164 -13.69 -2.11 9.28
CA LEU A 164 -13.37 -3.45 8.79
C LEU A 164 -11.87 -3.76 8.91
N ALA A 165 -11.02 -2.73 8.69
CA ALA A 165 -9.57 -2.84 8.80
C ALA A 165 -9.04 -2.95 10.24
N HIS A 166 -9.89 -2.88 11.26
CA HIS A 166 -9.51 -3.21 12.64
C HIS A 166 -9.42 -4.72 12.88
N SER A 167 -9.90 -5.55 11.95
CA SER A 167 -9.80 -7.00 12.05
C SER A 167 -8.83 -7.57 11.01
N TYR A 168 -7.90 -8.40 11.48
CA TYR A 168 -7.03 -9.20 10.61
C TYR A 168 -7.68 -10.49 10.12
N TYR A 169 -8.84 -10.83 10.68
CA TYR A 169 -9.70 -11.95 10.29
C TYR A 169 -11.13 -11.45 10.00
N PRO A 170 -11.29 -10.51 9.04
CA PRO A 170 -12.61 -10.01 8.68
C PRO A 170 -13.43 -11.12 8.03
N ASP A 171 -14.75 -10.97 8.00
CA ASP A 171 -15.66 -11.88 7.29
C ASP A 171 -15.57 -11.73 5.77
N HIS A 172 -15.03 -10.61 5.28
CA HIS A 172 -14.83 -10.36 3.85
C HIS A 172 -13.73 -9.34 3.58
N LEU A 173 -13.34 -9.28 2.30
CA LEU A 173 -12.56 -8.22 1.67
C LEU A 173 -13.25 -7.80 0.36
N TRP A 174 -12.69 -6.79 -0.30
CA TRP A 174 -13.17 -6.32 -1.58
C TRP A 174 -12.14 -6.58 -2.69
N ASP A 175 -12.57 -7.17 -3.80
CA ASP A 175 -11.82 -7.27 -5.05
C ASP A 175 -12.49 -6.34 -6.06
N ASN A 176 -11.95 -5.14 -6.19
CA ASN A 176 -12.59 -4.04 -6.90
C ASN A 176 -14.00 -3.75 -6.34
N ASP A 177 -15.06 -4.02 -7.12
CA ASP A 177 -16.46 -3.87 -6.77
C ASP A 177 -17.11 -5.16 -6.25
N LYS A 178 -16.33 -6.24 -6.10
CA LYS A 178 -16.84 -7.54 -5.66
C LYS A 178 -16.47 -7.80 -4.21
N ARG A 179 -17.47 -8.12 -3.42
CA ARG A 179 -17.28 -8.62 -2.06
C ARG A 179 -16.77 -10.07 -2.11
N VAL A 180 -15.65 -10.32 -1.44
CA VAL A 180 -15.00 -11.64 -1.33
C VAL A 180 -15.20 -12.16 0.09
N GLU A 181 -16.09 -13.14 0.26
CA GLU A 181 -16.39 -13.74 1.56
C GLU A 181 -15.23 -14.61 2.05
N LEU A 182 -14.83 -14.40 3.29
CA LEU A 182 -13.84 -15.21 4.01
C LEU A 182 -14.57 -16.15 4.99
N LYS A 183 -15.17 -17.20 4.46
CA LYS A 183 -16.11 -18.09 5.16
C LYS A 183 -15.52 -18.78 6.40
N ASP A 184 -14.18 -18.93 6.44
CA ASP A 184 -13.48 -19.51 7.60
C ASP A 184 -13.32 -18.50 8.75
N ASN A 185 -13.58 -17.22 8.47
CA ASN A 185 -13.50 -16.13 9.43
C ASN A 185 -14.86 -15.88 10.06
N THR A 186 -15.30 -16.82 10.89
CA THR A 186 -16.51 -16.62 11.70
C THR A 186 -16.24 -15.63 12.83
N LEU A 187 -17.28 -15.01 13.40
CA LEU A 187 -17.13 -14.09 14.53
C LEU A 187 -16.45 -14.73 15.76
N ASP A 188 -16.45 -16.07 15.84
CA ASP A 188 -15.82 -16.84 16.92
C ASP A 188 -14.36 -17.19 16.63
N VAL A 189 -13.80 -16.81 15.48
CA VAL A 189 -12.41 -17.09 15.13
C VAL A 189 -11.48 -16.29 16.05
N GLN A 190 -10.77 -17.02 16.89
CA GLN A 190 -9.75 -16.47 17.77
C GLN A 190 -8.34 -16.84 17.30
N TYR A 191 -7.40 -15.90 17.52
CA TYR A 191 -5.97 -16.16 17.64
C TYR A 191 -5.37 -17.11 16.58
N GLY A 192 -5.35 -16.65 15.35
CA GLY A 192 -4.63 -17.33 14.27
C GLY A 192 -5.37 -18.52 13.63
N LYS A 193 -6.67 -18.64 13.87
CA LYS A 193 -7.56 -19.54 13.14
C LYS A 193 -8.30 -18.78 12.04
N GLY A 194 -8.52 -19.46 10.91
CA GLY A 194 -9.15 -18.84 9.74
C GLY A 194 -8.15 -18.24 8.75
N THR A 195 -8.65 -17.40 7.85
CA THR A 195 -7.88 -16.80 6.76
C THR A 195 -7.37 -15.41 7.16
N TYR A 196 -6.06 -15.29 7.32
CA TYR A 196 -5.41 -14.03 7.67
C TYR A 196 -5.40 -13.09 6.46
N SER A 197 -6.08 -11.98 6.58
CA SER A 197 -6.33 -11.04 5.47
C SER A 197 -5.07 -10.45 4.87
N GLN A 198 -4.03 -10.23 5.69
CA GLN A 198 -2.80 -9.61 5.19
C GLN A 198 -2.01 -10.56 4.27
N ASP A 199 -2.06 -11.88 4.50
CA ASP A 199 -1.47 -12.85 3.58
C ASP A 199 -2.19 -12.86 2.22
N LEU A 200 -3.53 -12.74 2.22
CA LEU A 200 -4.30 -12.62 0.97
C LEU A 200 -4.00 -11.33 0.21
N ILE A 201 -4.02 -10.20 0.92
CA ILE A 201 -3.71 -8.89 0.35
C ILE A 201 -2.29 -8.88 -0.23
N HIS A 202 -1.35 -9.45 0.50
CA HIS A 202 0.04 -9.56 0.06
C HIS A 202 0.18 -10.44 -1.17
N SER A 203 -0.47 -11.60 -1.20
CA SER A 203 -0.50 -12.47 -2.37
C SER A 203 -1.03 -11.76 -3.62
N LYS A 204 -2.09 -10.96 -3.49
CA LYS A 204 -2.64 -10.15 -4.59
C LYS A 204 -1.69 -9.05 -5.05
N ALA A 205 -0.96 -8.43 -4.13
CA ALA A 205 0.07 -7.45 -4.48
C ALA A 205 1.23 -8.08 -5.26
N LEU A 206 1.69 -9.27 -4.86
CA LEU A 206 2.72 -10.02 -5.59
C LEU A 206 2.24 -10.47 -6.96
N ASP A 207 0.99 -10.96 -7.09
CA ASP A 207 0.38 -11.31 -8.38
C ASP A 207 0.31 -10.10 -9.33
N PHE A 208 -0.06 -8.93 -8.81
CA PHE A 208 -0.02 -7.68 -9.59
C PHE A 208 1.40 -7.38 -10.08
N LEU A 209 2.41 -7.46 -9.21
CA LEU A 209 3.81 -7.21 -9.58
C LEU A 209 4.30 -8.19 -10.65
N ASP A 210 4.03 -9.50 -10.50
CA ASP A 210 4.39 -10.52 -11.48
C ASP A 210 3.75 -10.26 -12.85
N ARG A 211 2.47 -9.89 -12.89
CA ARG A 211 1.77 -9.54 -14.15
C ARG A 211 2.35 -8.29 -14.79
N MET A 212 2.66 -7.25 -14.00
CA MET A 212 3.26 -6.02 -14.50
C MET A 212 4.69 -6.26 -15.01
N GLY A 213 5.49 -7.08 -14.32
CA GLY A 213 6.81 -7.49 -14.78
C GLY A 213 6.76 -8.21 -16.11
N LYS A 214 5.84 -9.16 -16.28
CA LYS A 214 5.64 -9.92 -17.52
C LYS A 214 5.12 -9.06 -18.68
N SER A 215 4.22 -8.12 -18.41
CA SER A 215 3.67 -7.23 -19.44
C SER A 215 4.65 -6.14 -19.89
N GLY A 216 5.57 -5.74 -19.01
CA GLY A 216 6.47 -4.61 -19.21
C GLY A 216 5.76 -3.25 -19.20
N GLU A 217 4.51 -3.18 -18.74
CA GLU A 217 3.78 -1.93 -18.59
C GLU A 217 4.32 -1.12 -17.40
N SER A 218 4.31 0.20 -17.53
CA SER A 218 4.62 1.09 -16.43
C SER A 218 3.51 1.02 -15.40
N PHE A 219 3.87 0.93 -14.11
CA PHE A 219 2.88 0.84 -13.06
C PHE A 219 3.23 1.63 -11.80
N CYS A 220 2.18 1.95 -11.04
CA CYS A 220 2.25 2.46 -9.70
C CYS A 220 1.45 1.54 -8.77
N MET A 221 2.12 0.95 -7.78
CA MET A 221 1.49 0.13 -6.76
C MET A 221 1.46 0.88 -5.43
N TRP A 222 0.30 0.93 -4.80
CA TRP A 222 0.13 1.37 -3.43
C TRP A 222 -0.22 0.18 -2.53
N TYR A 223 0.62 -0.06 -1.53
CA TYR A 223 0.48 -1.14 -0.57
C TYR A 223 0.24 -0.58 0.84
N PRO A 224 -0.99 -0.12 1.15
CA PRO A 224 -1.36 0.43 2.44
C PRO A 224 -1.75 -0.70 3.41
N THR A 225 -0.73 -1.41 3.91
CA THR A 225 -0.96 -2.48 4.90
C THR A 225 -1.51 -1.93 6.19
N ILE A 226 -2.30 -2.72 6.91
CA ILE A 226 -2.76 -2.35 8.25
C ILE A 226 -1.76 -2.73 9.35
N ILE A 227 -0.67 -3.43 9.03
CA ILE A 227 0.36 -3.80 9.99
C ILE A 227 1.20 -2.55 10.35
N PRO A 228 1.48 -2.31 11.64
CA PRO A 228 1.13 -3.08 12.84
C PRO A 228 -0.04 -2.51 13.66
N HIS A 229 -0.99 -1.81 13.04
CA HIS A 229 -2.17 -1.27 13.72
C HIS A 229 -2.89 -2.35 14.56
N ALA A 230 -3.46 -1.98 15.70
CA ALA A 230 -4.31 -2.87 16.47
C ALA A 230 -5.59 -3.26 15.65
N GLU A 231 -6.18 -4.44 15.81
CA GLU A 231 -5.96 -5.43 16.89
C GLU A 231 -4.59 -6.12 16.75
N LEU A 232 -3.99 -6.50 17.88
CA LEU A 232 -2.73 -7.23 17.89
C LEU A 232 -3.00 -8.72 17.74
N ILE A 233 -2.99 -9.22 16.50
CA ILE A 233 -3.23 -10.63 16.19
C ILE A 233 -2.44 -11.05 14.95
N VAL A 234 -1.90 -12.27 14.99
CA VAL A 234 -1.14 -12.89 13.91
C VAL A 234 -1.48 -14.38 13.82
N PRO A 235 -1.21 -15.04 12.69
CA PRO A 235 -1.29 -16.50 12.60
C PRO A 235 -0.38 -17.20 13.61
N GLU A 236 -0.81 -18.37 14.06
CA GLU A 236 -0.03 -19.28 14.91
C GLU A 236 1.03 -20.04 14.09
N ASP A 237 2.02 -19.33 13.59
CA ASP A 237 3.05 -19.85 12.69
C ASP A 237 4.49 -19.75 13.26
N SER A 238 5.49 -19.93 12.39
CA SER A 238 6.89 -19.84 12.76
C SER A 238 7.32 -18.42 13.15
N ILE A 239 6.62 -17.37 12.67
CA ILE A 239 6.97 -15.98 12.97
C ILE A 239 6.65 -15.66 14.43
N ILE A 240 5.40 -15.88 14.87
CA ILE A 240 5.04 -15.59 16.27
C ILE A 240 5.83 -16.45 17.26
N LYS A 241 6.13 -17.69 16.89
CA LYS A 241 6.96 -18.60 17.73
C LYS A 241 8.37 -18.06 17.97
N LYS A 242 8.93 -17.24 17.07
CA LYS A 242 10.23 -16.57 17.29
C LYS A 242 10.20 -15.61 18.48
N PHE A 243 9.06 -15.02 18.80
CA PHE A 243 8.95 -13.89 19.74
C PHE A 243 8.31 -14.27 21.07
N ARG A 244 7.47 -15.30 21.12
CA ARG A 244 6.87 -15.78 22.38
C ARG A 244 7.92 -16.09 23.43
N GLY A 245 7.69 -15.53 24.64
CA GLY A 245 8.58 -15.72 25.80
C GLY A 245 9.85 -14.86 25.76
N LYS A 246 10.06 -14.02 24.75
CA LYS A 246 11.23 -13.13 24.69
C LYS A 246 11.09 -11.83 25.45
N TYR A 247 9.83 -11.41 25.73
CA TYR A 247 9.55 -10.12 26.34
C TYR A 247 8.77 -10.28 27.65
N PRO A 248 8.95 -9.35 28.61
CA PRO A 248 8.00 -9.23 29.70
C PRO A 248 6.67 -8.79 29.12
N GLU A 249 5.62 -9.55 29.44
CA GLU A 249 4.28 -9.30 28.88
C GLU A 249 3.34 -8.71 29.92
N LYS A 250 2.50 -7.78 29.49
CA LYS A 250 1.36 -7.30 30.23
C LYS A 250 0.11 -7.54 29.40
N PRO A 251 -0.69 -8.56 29.73
CA PRO A 251 -1.89 -8.89 28.94
C PRO A 251 -2.81 -7.70 28.76
N PHE A 252 -3.33 -7.55 27.57
CA PHE A 252 -4.40 -6.61 27.24
C PHE A 252 -5.74 -7.38 27.27
N HIS A 253 -6.68 -6.87 28.02
CA HIS A 253 -8.04 -7.39 28.12
C HIS A 253 -8.98 -6.49 27.31
N GLY A 254 -9.42 -6.99 26.18
CA GLY A 254 -10.35 -6.35 25.29
C GLY A 254 -11.71 -7.04 25.27
N THR A 255 -12.32 -7.13 24.10
CA THR A 255 -13.57 -7.88 23.91
C THR A 255 -13.31 -9.33 23.53
N GLU A 256 -14.13 -10.23 24.06
CA GLU A 256 -14.02 -11.69 23.82
C GLU A 256 -15.17 -12.17 22.94
N PRO A 257 -15.02 -13.33 22.27
CA PRO A 257 -16.09 -14.00 21.54
C PRO A 257 -17.34 -14.20 22.41
N GLY A 258 -18.51 -13.98 21.79
CA GLY A 258 -19.79 -13.99 22.51
C GLY A 258 -20.19 -12.63 23.10
N ASN A 259 -19.27 -11.66 23.20
CA ASN A 259 -19.61 -10.29 23.52
C ASN A 259 -20.19 -9.59 22.27
N PRO A 260 -21.37 -8.92 22.37
CA PRO A 260 -21.95 -8.20 21.23
C PRO A 260 -21.06 -7.12 20.63
N ALA A 261 -20.09 -6.59 21.38
CA ALA A 261 -19.10 -5.62 20.93
C ALA A 261 -17.84 -6.27 20.31
N PHE A 262 -17.73 -7.60 20.34
CA PHE A 262 -16.60 -8.30 19.76
C PHE A 262 -16.49 -8.01 18.27
N ARG A 263 -15.35 -7.46 17.84
CA ARG A 263 -15.06 -7.02 16.47
C ARG A 263 -16.04 -5.98 15.88
N LYS A 264 -16.83 -5.32 16.74
CA LYS A 264 -17.64 -4.17 16.36
C LYS A 264 -16.98 -2.86 16.82
N GLY A 265 -15.73 -2.66 16.38
CA GLY A 265 -14.92 -1.48 16.75
C GLY A 265 -14.04 -1.64 18.00
N GLY A 266 -14.24 -2.71 18.80
CA GLY A 266 -13.35 -3.07 19.91
C GLY A 266 -12.24 -4.03 19.42
N TYR A 267 -11.09 -3.98 20.11
CA TYR A 267 -9.99 -4.91 19.88
C TYR A 267 -10.15 -6.16 20.73
N CYS A 268 -9.75 -7.32 20.22
CA CYS A 268 -9.74 -8.56 20.99
C CYS A 268 -8.65 -8.53 22.09
N SER A 269 -8.81 -9.39 23.11
CA SER A 269 -7.79 -9.58 24.13
C SER A 269 -6.50 -10.13 23.52
N GLN A 270 -5.35 -9.73 24.09
CA GLN A 270 -4.04 -10.23 23.68
C GLN A 270 -3.18 -10.52 24.94
N PHE A 271 -2.79 -11.78 25.11
CA PHE A 271 -1.99 -12.22 26.27
C PHE A 271 -0.49 -11.95 26.11
N TYR A 272 -0.01 -11.81 24.87
CA TYR A 272 1.40 -11.58 24.51
C TYR A 272 1.54 -10.36 23.61
N PRO A 273 1.12 -9.14 24.05
CA PRO A 273 1.06 -7.97 23.16
C PRO A 273 2.42 -7.57 22.58
N HIS A 274 3.51 -7.64 23.36
CA HIS A 274 4.85 -7.28 22.89
C HIS A 274 5.37 -8.28 21.86
N ALA A 275 5.23 -9.59 22.11
CA ALA A 275 5.62 -10.61 21.15
C ALA A 275 4.77 -10.54 19.87
N THR A 276 3.48 -10.26 20.00
CA THR A 276 2.58 -10.14 18.84
C THR A 276 2.94 -8.92 18.01
N PHE A 277 3.17 -7.76 18.63
CA PHE A 277 3.62 -6.56 17.92
C PHE A 277 4.94 -6.79 17.18
N ALA A 278 5.94 -7.38 17.84
CA ALA A 278 7.20 -7.73 17.20
C ALA A 278 7.02 -8.69 16.01
N ALA A 279 6.11 -9.67 16.14
CA ALA A 279 5.78 -10.60 15.06
C ALA A 279 5.08 -9.89 13.90
N MET A 280 4.20 -8.93 14.17
CA MET A 280 3.54 -8.11 13.15
C MET A 280 4.56 -7.29 12.35
N VAL A 281 5.44 -6.54 13.02
CA VAL A 281 6.47 -5.74 12.35
C VAL A 281 7.45 -6.61 11.57
N TYR A 282 7.86 -7.76 12.14
CA TYR A 282 8.71 -8.71 11.43
C TYR A 282 8.02 -9.31 10.20
N ARG A 283 6.70 -9.59 10.27
CA ARG A 283 5.91 -10.03 9.11
C ARG A 283 5.86 -8.97 8.02
N LEU A 284 5.69 -7.70 8.39
CA LEU A 284 5.79 -6.59 7.45
C LEU A 284 7.16 -6.57 6.75
N ASP A 285 8.24 -6.76 7.51
CA ASP A 285 9.60 -6.84 6.97
C ASP A 285 9.75 -7.99 5.96
N VAL A 286 9.18 -9.17 6.26
CA VAL A 286 9.14 -10.30 5.31
C VAL A 286 8.38 -9.93 4.04
N TYR A 287 7.23 -9.28 4.14
CA TYR A 287 6.46 -8.84 2.97
C TYR A 287 7.24 -7.82 2.12
N VAL A 288 7.91 -6.88 2.76
CA VAL A 288 8.80 -5.93 2.05
C VAL A 288 9.89 -6.67 1.30
N GLY A 289 10.54 -7.66 1.92
CA GLY A 289 11.57 -8.48 1.28
C GLY A 289 11.03 -9.25 0.06
N GLN A 290 9.83 -9.80 0.15
CA GLN A 290 9.18 -10.51 -0.97
C GLN A 290 8.82 -9.55 -2.11
N ILE A 291 8.31 -8.34 -1.82
CA ILE A 291 8.05 -7.30 -2.83
C ILE A 291 9.35 -6.91 -3.54
N VAL A 292 10.45 -6.70 -2.80
CA VAL A 292 11.75 -6.35 -3.38
C VAL A 292 12.27 -7.48 -4.27
N THR A 293 12.20 -8.73 -3.82
CA THR A 293 12.63 -9.91 -4.59
C THR A 293 11.86 -10.04 -5.91
N GLU A 294 10.55 -9.79 -5.88
CA GLU A 294 9.72 -9.82 -7.08
C GLU A 294 10.16 -8.77 -8.11
N ILE A 295 10.51 -7.58 -7.62
CA ILE A 295 11.00 -6.48 -8.45
C ILE A 295 12.38 -6.80 -9.07
N GLU A 296 13.29 -7.35 -8.27
CA GLU A 296 14.63 -7.74 -8.73
C GLU A 296 14.57 -8.82 -9.81
N ARG A 297 13.68 -9.79 -9.66
CA ARG A 297 13.46 -10.86 -10.63
C ARG A 297 13.08 -10.33 -12.01
N ASP A 298 12.28 -9.29 -12.07
CA ASP A 298 11.80 -8.69 -13.33
C ASP A 298 12.73 -7.61 -13.88
N GLY A 299 13.92 -7.44 -13.31
CA GLY A 299 14.93 -6.46 -13.77
C GLY A 299 14.51 -5.01 -13.54
N GLY A 300 13.68 -4.75 -12.55
CA GLY A 300 13.07 -3.47 -12.24
C GLY A 300 13.79 -2.60 -11.21
N LEU A 301 15.04 -2.93 -10.85
CA LEU A 301 15.94 -2.11 -10.03
C LEU A 301 17.04 -1.49 -10.87
#